data_254bcc0f293a09221580256697b172de
#
_entry.id   254bcc0f293a09221580256697b172de
#
_cell.length_a   1.000
_cell.length_b   1.000
_cell.length_c   1.000
_cell.angle_alpha   90.00
_cell.angle_beta   90.00
_cell.angle_gamma   90.00
#
_symmetry.space_group_name_H-M   'P 1'
#
loop_
_entity.id
_entity.type
_entity.pdbx_description
1 polymer ?
#
loop_
_entity_poly.entity_id
_entity_poly.type
_entity_poly.pdbx_seq_one_letter_code
_entity_poly.pdbx_strand_id
1 'polypeptide(L)'
;GGMAITAVCLALPWAWWAIWRFYGKHVLPLCAGALTAWVFLLLAVVWVFAGGDWLFSVAFPLALAGAAFFWAGFSLFYWLKAGPWLKAGITALLVSFATPAFNSLCDLLIEDMGGPGFLEYFSMRDMLVRRAAGDLSWVNPLIFQIMLVCALALTAVGAVAEVRRRRG
;
A
#
# COMPACT_ATOMS: atom_id res chain seq x y z
N GLY A 1 17.03 -8.94 16.24
CA GLY A 1 16.87 -8.22 14.95
C GLY A 1 15.50 -7.55 14.80
N GLY A 2 14.39 -8.17 15.24
CA GLY A 2 13.03 -7.67 15.00
C GLY A 2 12.73 -6.31 15.64
N MET A 3 13.19 -6.06 16.85
CA MET A 3 12.97 -4.78 17.53
C MET A 3 13.53 -3.57 16.78
N ALA A 4 14.69 -3.70 16.14
CA ALA A 4 15.28 -2.60 15.37
C ALA A 4 14.46 -2.26 14.13
N ILE A 5 13.94 -3.27 13.42
CA ILE A 5 13.06 -3.08 12.25
C ILE A 5 11.77 -2.40 12.68
N THR A 6 11.14 -2.86 13.77
CA THR A 6 9.91 -2.25 14.29
C THR A 6 10.14 -0.80 14.70
N ALA A 7 11.26 -0.49 15.38
CA ALA A 7 11.61 0.88 15.77
C ALA A 7 11.80 1.80 14.55
N VAL A 8 12.46 1.32 13.49
CA VAL A 8 12.63 2.07 12.24
C VAL A 8 11.29 2.30 11.55
N CYS A 9 10.43 1.27 11.46
CA CYS A 9 9.09 1.41 10.86
C CYS A 9 8.21 2.41 11.62
N LEU A 10 8.31 2.49 12.94
CA LEU A 10 7.59 3.46 13.75
C LEU A 10 8.20 4.88 13.68
N ALA A 11 9.52 4.98 13.55
CA ALA A 11 10.21 6.28 13.46
C ALA A 11 9.97 6.97 12.11
N LEU A 12 9.76 6.22 11.01
CA LEU A 12 9.55 6.78 9.67
C LEU A 12 8.33 7.73 9.58
N PRO A 13 7.12 7.39 10.05
CA PRO A 13 5.98 8.30 10.04
C PRO A 13 6.22 9.58 10.86
N TRP A 14 6.91 9.47 11.99
CA TRP A 14 7.28 10.61 12.83
C TRP A 14 8.30 11.53 12.16
N ALA A 15 9.34 10.97 11.56
CA ALA A 15 10.31 11.72 10.79
C ALA A 15 9.63 12.44 9.61
N TRP A 16 8.73 11.76 8.91
CA TRP A 16 7.94 12.34 7.82
C TRP A 16 7.05 13.49 8.28
N TRP A 17 6.33 13.31 9.39
CA TRP A 17 5.51 14.36 9.99
C TRP A 17 6.34 15.58 10.42
N ALA A 18 7.50 15.36 11.06
CA ALA A 18 8.42 16.41 11.48
C ALA A 18 8.95 17.19 10.27
N ILE A 19 9.40 16.50 9.20
CA ILE A 19 9.86 17.12 7.97
C ILE A 19 8.76 17.99 7.36
N TRP A 20 7.54 17.44 7.25
CA TRP A 20 6.40 18.21 6.76
C TRP A 20 6.08 19.43 7.60
N ARG A 21 6.16 19.31 8.92
CA ARG A 21 5.84 20.40 9.87
C ARG A 21 6.85 21.55 9.81
N PHE A 22 8.14 21.23 9.66
CA PHE A 22 9.23 22.21 9.75
C PHE A 22 9.66 22.76 8.38
N TYR A 23 9.64 21.97 7.34
CA TYR A 23 10.16 22.36 6.02
C TYR A 23 9.08 22.61 4.96
N GLY A 24 7.83 22.38 5.29
CA GLY A 24 6.70 22.63 4.40
C GLY A 24 6.56 21.60 3.27
N LYS A 25 5.58 21.85 2.42
CA LYS A 25 5.14 20.87 1.38
C LYS A 25 6.15 20.66 0.25
N HIS A 26 7.05 21.63 0.02
CA HIS A 26 7.98 21.58 -1.11
C HIS A 26 9.06 20.50 -0.99
N VAL A 27 9.38 20.10 0.23
CA VAL A 27 10.42 19.09 0.52
C VAL A 27 9.87 17.66 0.45
N LEU A 28 8.55 17.47 0.54
CA LEU A 28 7.93 16.15 0.54
C LEU A 28 8.26 15.29 -0.68
N PRO A 29 8.23 15.78 -1.94
CA PRO A 29 8.60 14.98 -3.10
C PRO A 29 10.05 14.53 -3.07
N LEU A 30 10.95 15.40 -2.58
CA LEU A 30 12.37 15.06 -2.42
C LEU A 30 12.57 13.95 -1.39
N CYS A 31 11.87 14.04 -0.25
CA CYS A 31 11.90 13.01 0.79
C CYS A 31 11.31 11.68 0.29
N ALA A 32 10.23 11.72 -0.48
CA ALA A 32 9.63 10.53 -1.10
C ALA A 32 10.62 9.87 -2.07
N GLY A 33 11.30 10.66 -2.90
CA GLY A 33 12.34 10.18 -3.81
C GLY A 33 13.52 9.57 -3.08
N ALA A 34 14.02 10.25 -2.03
CA ALA A 34 15.10 9.75 -1.21
C ALA A 34 14.74 8.44 -0.49
N LEU A 35 13.52 8.30 0.02
CA LEU A 35 13.03 7.06 0.64
C LEU A 35 13.00 5.92 -0.38
N THR A 36 12.48 6.16 -1.57
CA THR A 36 12.44 5.16 -2.65
C THR A 36 13.85 4.72 -3.04
N ALA A 37 14.76 5.68 -3.25
CA ALA A 37 16.15 5.40 -3.57
C ALA A 37 16.84 4.60 -2.46
N TRP A 38 16.56 4.93 -1.20
CA TRP A 38 17.08 4.21 -0.04
C TRP A 38 16.64 2.74 0.01
N VAL A 39 15.36 2.45 -0.29
CA VAL A 39 14.86 1.06 -0.35
C VAL A 39 15.61 0.27 -1.41
N PHE A 40 15.79 0.80 -2.62
CA PHE A 40 16.53 0.12 -3.69
C PHE A 40 18.02 -0.03 -3.36
N LEU A 41 18.63 0.95 -2.70
CA LEU A 41 20.01 0.85 -2.21
C LEU A 41 20.15 -0.28 -1.19
N LEU A 42 19.23 -0.38 -0.23
CA LEU A 42 19.22 -1.45 0.76
C LEU A 42 19.09 -2.84 0.10
N LEU A 43 18.22 -2.99 -0.89
CA LEU A 43 18.10 -4.22 -1.66
C LEU A 43 19.40 -4.57 -2.38
N ALA A 44 20.07 -3.59 -2.99
CA ALA A 44 21.37 -3.81 -3.62
C ALA A 44 22.45 -4.22 -2.62
N VAL A 45 22.50 -3.59 -1.45
CA VAL A 45 23.43 -3.95 -0.36
C VAL A 45 23.17 -5.37 0.12
N VAL A 46 21.90 -5.72 0.38
CA VAL A 46 21.54 -7.09 0.81
C VAL A 46 21.95 -8.11 -0.25
N TRP A 47 21.75 -7.81 -1.52
CA TRP A 47 22.17 -8.70 -2.61
C TRP A 47 23.67 -8.93 -2.64
N VAL A 48 24.49 -7.88 -2.45
CA VAL A 48 25.96 -8.00 -2.42
C VAL A 48 26.42 -8.94 -1.30
N PHE A 49 25.75 -8.93 -0.14
CA PHE A 49 26.15 -9.76 1.00
C PHE A 49 25.51 -11.14 1.02
N ALA A 50 24.27 -11.28 0.57
CA ALA A 50 23.54 -12.55 0.61
C ALA A 50 23.69 -13.38 -0.68
N GLY A 51 23.91 -12.72 -1.82
CA GLY A 51 23.95 -13.37 -3.13
C GLY A 51 22.58 -13.95 -3.56
N GLY A 52 22.60 -14.68 -4.68
CA GLY A 52 21.44 -15.44 -5.16
C GLY A 52 20.53 -14.67 -6.14
N ASP A 53 19.75 -15.45 -6.87
CA ASP A 53 18.89 -14.91 -7.95
C ASP A 53 17.55 -14.35 -7.42
N TRP A 54 17.23 -14.59 -6.15
CA TRP A 54 16.01 -14.17 -5.50
C TRP A 54 15.77 -12.64 -5.56
N LEU A 55 16.84 -11.86 -5.66
CA LEU A 55 16.73 -10.42 -5.74
C LEU A 55 16.00 -9.99 -7.02
N PHE A 56 16.42 -10.51 -8.17
CA PHE A 56 15.85 -10.12 -9.46
C PHE A 56 14.56 -10.87 -9.76
N SER A 57 14.42 -12.12 -9.28
CA SER A 57 13.22 -12.91 -9.51
C SER A 57 12.04 -12.53 -8.62
N VAL A 58 12.28 -12.09 -7.38
CA VAL A 58 11.22 -11.85 -6.40
C VAL A 58 11.30 -10.44 -5.79
N ALA A 59 12.41 -10.08 -5.14
CA ALA A 59 12.47 -8.89 -4.31
C ALA A 59 12.38 -7.58 -5.14
N PHE A 60 13.04 -7.52 -6.28
CA PHE A 60 13.05 -6.33 -7.14
C PHE A 60 11.68 -6.06 -7.77
N PRO A 61 10.96 -7.03 -8.38
CA PRO A 61 9.61 -6.83 -8.86
C PRO A 61 8.63 -6.39 -7.75
N LEU A 62 8.71 -6.99 -6.56
CA LEU A 62 7.88 -6.59 -5.41
C LEU A 62 8.19 -5.16 -4.94
N ALA A 63 9.48 -4.80 -4.84
CA ALA A 63 9.88 -3.45 -4.47
C ALA A 63 9.44 -2.41 -5.52
N LEU A 64 9.52 -2.76 -6.80
CA LEU A 64 9.07 -1.89 -7.89
C LEU A 64 7.55 -1.68 -7.84
N ALA A 65 6.78 -2.75 -7.64
CA ALA A 65 5.33 -2.66 -7.46
C ALA A 65 4.98 -1.80 -6.22
N GLY A 66 5.67 -2.02 -5.09
CA GLY A 66 5.51 -1.21 -3.89
C GLY A 66 5.79 0.26 -4.11
N ALA A 67 6.89 0.57 -4.79
CA ALA A 67 7.24 1.94 -5.18
C ALA A 67 6.17 2.55 -6.09
N ALA A 68 5.64 1.81 -7.06
CA ALA A 68 4.58 2.29 -7.95
C ALA A 68 3.31 2.65 -7.19
N PHE A 69 2.83 1.79 -6.28
CA PHE A 69 1.68 2.08 -5.42
C PHE A 69 1.94 3.25 -4.47
N PHE A 70 3.12 3.30 -3.87
CA PHE A 70 3.53 4.43 -3.02
C PHE A 70 3.49 5.75 -3.78
N TRP A 71 4.11 5.82 -4.97
CA TRP A 71 4.14 7.02 -5.79
C TRP A 71 2.77 7.40 -6.34
N ALA A 72 1.91 6.44 -6.69
CA ALA A 72 0.53 6.70 -7.07
C ALA A 72 -0.24 7.35 -5.91
N GLY A 73 -0.19 6.78 -4.71
CA GLY A 73 -0.82 7.34 -3.51
C GLY A 73 -0.26 8.70 -3.13
N PHE A 74 1.06 8.86 -3.15
CA PHE A 74 1.73 10.13 -2.89
C PHE A 74 1.30 11.21 -3.89
N SER A 75 1.27 10.88 -5.18
CA SER A 75 0.85 11.80 -6.25
C SER A 75 -0.59 12.25 -6.08
N LEU A 76 -1.50 11.32 -5.80
CA LEU A 76 -2.89 11.63 -5.53
C LEU A 76 -3.03 12.56 -4.32
N PHE A 77 -2.33 12.26 -3.23
CA PHE A 77 -2.40 13.09 -2.02
C PHE A 77 -1.78 14.47 -2.22
N TYR A 78 -0.66 14.56 -2.92
CA TYR A 78 0.10 15.79 -3.07
C TYR A 78 -0.49 16.73 -4.13
N TRP A 79 -0.80 16.21 -5.32
CA TRP A 79 -1.24 17.05 -6.45
C TRP A 79 -2.76 17.18 -6.59
N LEU A 80 -3.55 16.26 -6.03
CA LEU A 80 -5.00 16.35 -6.14
C LEU A 80 -5.52 17.58 -5.39
N LYS A 81 -6.11 18.54 -6.11
CA LYS A 81 -6.75 19.73 -5.54
C LYS A 81 -8.16 19.40 -5.05
N ALA A 82 -8.28 18.59 -4.02
CA ALA A 82 -9.54 18.15 -3.45
C ALA A 82 -9.55 18.32 -1.93
N GLY A 83 -10.73 18.26 -1.32
CA GLY A 83 -10.87 18.28 0.13
C GLY A 83 -10.22 17.07 0.82
N PRO A 84 -9.90 17.18 2.12
CA PRO A 84 -9.17 16.13 2.83
C PRO A 84 -9.90 14.79 2.85
N TRP A 85 -11.22 14.79 2.96
CA TRP A 85 -12.05 13.57 2.96
C TRP A 85 -12.02 12.84 1.62
N LEU A 86 -12.08 13.57 0.50
CA LEU A 86 -11.99 12.96 -0.82
C LEU A 86 -10.61 12.40 -1.09
N LYS A 87 -9.55 13.10 -0.68
CA LYS A 87 -8.18 12.58 -0.75
C LYS A 87 -8.01 11.30 0.05
N ALA A 88 -8.50 11.30 1.30
CA ALA A 88 -8.44 10.13 2.16
C ALA A 88 -9.18 8.93 1.56
N GLY A 89 -10.37 9.15 1.02
CA GLY A 89 -11.17 8.11 0.36
C GLY A 89 -10.45 7.50 -0.85
N ILE A 90 -9.95 8.33 -1.76
CA ILE A 90 -9.23 7.86 -2.96
C ILE A 90 -7.93 7.13 -2.58
N THR A 91 -7.18 7.64 -1.60
CA THR A 91 -5.98 6.96 -1.11
C THR A 91 -6.31 5.62 -0.46
N ALA A 92 -7.40 5.56 0.32
CA ALA A 92 -7.87 4.31 0.92
C ALA A 92 -8.30 3.29 -0.14
N LEU A 93 -8.95 3.71 -1.23
CA LEU A 93 -9.25 2.85 -2.38
C LEU A 93 -7.98 2.28 -3.00
N LEU A 94 -6.98 3.13 -3.26
CA LEU A 94 -5.71 2.68 -3.81
C LEU A 94 -5.03 1.63 -2.92
N VAL A 95 -4.98 1.87 -1.61
CA VAL A 95 -4.40 0.94 -0.62
C VAL A 95 -5.20 -0.37 -0.58
N SER A 96 -6.53 -0.31 -0.64
CA SER A 96 -7.38 -1.51 -0.69
C SER A 96 -7.02 -2.38 -1.90
N PHE A 97 -6.88 -1.81 -3.09
CA PHE A 97 -6.51 -2.56 -4.29
C PHE A 97 -5.04 -3.03 -4.29
N ALA A 98 -4.15 -2.35 -3.56
CA ALA A 98 -2.77 -2.78 -3.42
C ALA A 98 -2.67 -4.18 -2.79
N THR A 99 -3.50 -4.51 -1.79
CA THR A 99 -3.46 -5.80 -1.08
C THR A 99 -3.64 -7.00 -2.02
N PRO A 100 -4.75 -7.13 -2.80
CA PRO A 100 -4.92 -8.24 -3.72
C PRO A 100 -3.89 -8.23 -4.86
N ALA A 101 -3.47 -7.05 -5.33
CA ALA A 101 -2.44 -6.93 -6.37
C ALA A 101 -1.08 -7.47 -5.89
N PHE A 102 -0.66 -7.13 -4.66
CA PHE A 102 0.57 -7.66 -4.07
C PHE A 102 0.49 -9.17 -3.83
N ASN A 103 -0.62 -9.68 -3.30
CA ASN A 103 -0.78 -11.12 -3.12
C ASN A 103 -0.69 -11.87 -4.45
N SER A 104 -1.42 -11.42 -5.48
CA SER A 104 -1.35 -12.03 -6.81
C SER A 104 0.05 -11.94 -7.43
N LEU A 105 0.78 -10.87 -7.17
CA LEU A 105 2.16 -10.74 -7.61
C LEU A 105 3.07 -11.71 -6.85
N CYS A 106 2.87 -11.87 -5.55
CA CYS A 106 3.61 -12.86 -4.75
C CYS A 106 3.35 -14.29 -5.25
N ASP A 107 2.09 -14.66 -5.51
CA ASP A 107 1.72 -15.98 -6.03
C ASP A 107 2.33 -16.23 -7.42
N LEU A 108 2.47 -15.19 -8.25
CA LEU A 108 3.11 -15.28 -9.56
C LEU A 108 4.64 -15.47 -9.46
N LEU A 109 5.29 -14.80 -8.50
CA LEU A 109 6.74 -14.78 -8.36
C LEU A 109 7.29 -15.93 -7.50
N ILE A 110 6.50 -16.42 -6.56
CA ILE A 110 6.84 -17.49 -5.64
C ILE A 110 5.82 -18.60 -5.87
N GLU A 111 6.20 -19.59 -6.67
CA GLU A 111 5.33 -20.72 -6.98
C GLU A 111 4.77 -21.36 -5.69
N ASP A 112 3.45 -21.60 -5.68
CA ASP A 112 2.72 -22.29 -4.60
C ASP A 112 2.60 -21.59 -3.23
N MET A 113 2.55 -20.28 -3.14
CA MET A 113 2.16 -19.65 -1.88
C MET A 113 0.70 -19.94 -1.48
N GLY A 114 -0.14 -20.44 -2.41
CA GLY A 114 -1.50 -20.90 -2.12
C GLY A 114 -2.44 -19.82 -1.61
N GLY A 115 -2.12 -18.56 -1.86
CA GLY A 115 -2.95 -17.41 -1.50
C GLY A 115 -4.22 -17.31 -2.34
N PRO A 116 -5.21 -16.50 -1.91
CA PRO A 116 -6.40 -16.22 -2.72
C PRO A 116 -6.01 -15.43 -3.97
N GLY A 117 -6.46 -15.90 -5.13
CA GLY A 117 -6.28 -15.19 -6.39
C GLY A 117 -6.99 -13.83 -6.40
N PHE A 118 -6.57 -12.90 -7.26
CA PHE A 118 -7.10 -11.52 -7.29
C PHE A 118 -8.63 -11.45 -7.31
N LEU A 119 -9.29 -12.29 -8.11
CA LEU A 119 -10.74 -12.30 -8.21
C LEU A 119 -11.45 -12.89 -6.98
N GLU A 120 -10.78 -13.77 -6.24
CA GLU A 120 -11.33 -14.37 -5.03
C GLU A 120 -11.52 -13.35 -3.90
N TYR A 121 -10.76 -12.23 -3.92
CA TYR A 121 -10.95 -11.13 -2.97
C TYR A 121 -12.34 -10.47 -3.08
N PHE A 122 -12.99 -10.58 -4.22
CA PHE A 122 -14.33 -10.03 -4.44
C PHE A 122 -15.43 -11.08 -4.19
N SER A 123 -15.09 -12.36 -4.04
CA SER A 123 -16.04 -13.46 -3.87
C SER A 123 -16.30 -13.77 -2.40
N MET A 124 -17.48 -13.37 -1.92
CA MET A 124 -17.95 -13.75 -0.58
C MET A 124 -18.10 -15.28 -0.43
N ARG A 125 -18.46 -15.97 -1.52
CA ARG A 125 -18.64 -17.43 -1.54
C ARG A 125 -17.31 -18.15 -1.27
N ASP A 126 -16.24 -17.77 -1.98
CA ASP A 126 -14.94 -18.42 -1.85
C ASP A 126 -14.34 -18.17 -0.48
N MET A 127 -14.54 -16.97 0.08
CA MET A 127 -14.17 -16.64 1.45
C MET A 127 -14.87 -17.58 2.46
N LEU A 128 -16.19 -17.81 2.32
CA LEU A 128 -16.94 -18.69 3.21
C LEU A 128 -16.53 -20.15 3.05
N VAL A 129 -16.23 -20.61 1.84
CA VAL A 129 -15.71 -21.97 1.59
C VAL A 129 -14.36 -22.18 2.26
N ARG A 130 -13.41 -21.25 2.12
CA ARG A 130 -12.10 -21.30 2.80
C ARG A 130 -12.25 -21.33 4.31
N ARG A 131 -13.11 -20.45 4.85
CA ARG A 131 -13.42 -20.45 6.29
C ARG A 131 -13.97 -21.79 6.77
N ALA A 132 -14.88 -22.39 6.04
CA ALA A 132 -15.46 -23.68 6.38
C ALA A 132 -14.43 -24.82 6.32
N ALA A 133 -13.44 -24.70 5.44
CA ALA A 133 -12.31 -25.63 5.33
C ALA A 133 -11.24 -25.44 6.42
N GLY A 134 -11.36 -24.43 7.30
CA GLY A 134 -10.38 -24.11 8.33
C GLY A 134 -9.12 -23.41 7.81
N ASP A 135 -9.13 -22.97 6.54
CA ASP A 135 -8.04 -22.24 5.93
C ASP A 135 -8.06 -20.76 6.38
N LEU A 136 -7.00 -20.28 7.03
CA LEU A 136 -6.90 -18.92 7.53
C LEU A 136 -6.76 -17.86 6.43
N SER A 137 -6.53 -18.26 5.19
CA SER A 137 -6.39 -17.32 4.06
C SER A 137 -7.67 -16.52 3.75
N TRP A 138 -8.83 -16.92 4.29
CA TRP A 138 -10.08 -16.14 4.17
C TRP A 138 -10.03 -14.76 4.85
N VAL A 139 -9.08 -14.56 5.78
CA VAL A 139 -8.96 -13.30 6.52
C VAL A 139 -8.55 -12.15 5.62
N ASN A 140 -7.65 -12.39 4.65
CA ASN A 140 -7.19 -11.37 3.72
C ASN A 140 -8.32 -10.81 2.83
N PRO A 141 -9.15 -11.64 2.16
CA PRO A 141 -10.33 -11.16 1.44
C PRO A 141 -11.33 -10.41 2.33
N LEU A 142 -11.55 -10.85 3.57
CA LEU A 142 -12.44 -10.15 4.50
C LEU A 142 -11.93 -8.74 4.82
N ILE A 143 -10.65 -8.61 5.18
CA ILE A 143 -10.02 -7.31 5.45
C ILE A 143 -10.13 -6.40 4.23
N PHE A 144 -9.83 -6.92 3.04
CA PHE A 144 -9.97 -6.19 1.79
C PHE A 144 -11.40 -5.66 1.58
N GLN A 145 -12.42 -6.50 1.74
CA GLN A 145 -13.81 -6.10 1.55
C GLN A 145 -14.23 -5.00 2.55
N ILE A 146 -13.84 -5.14 3.81
CA ILE A 146 -14.09 -4.10 4.83
C ILE A 146 -13.40 -2.79 4.44
N MET A 147 -12.12 -2.84 4.06
CA MET A 147 -11.36 -1.67 3.65
C MET A 147 -11.98 -1.01 2.41
N LEU A 148 -12.41 -1.81 1.44
CA LEU A 148 -13.06 -1.33 0.21
C LEU A 148 -14.36 -0.59 0.51
N VAL A 149 -15.23 -1.16 1.35
CA VAL A 149 -16.49 -0.53 1.76
C VAL A 149 -16.23 0.78 2.50
N CYS A 150 -15.29 0.80 3.44
CA CYS A 150 -14.90 2.02 4.16
C CYS A 150 -14.34 3.09 3.22
N ALA A 151 -13.48 2.69 2.28
CA ALA A 151 -12.88 3.59 1.29
C ALA A 151 -13.94 4.19 0.33
N LEU A 152 -14.90 3.38 -0.12
CA LEU A 152 -16.03 3.85 -0.94
C LEU A 152 -16.90 4.84 -0.16
N ALA A 153 -17.23 4.55 1.10
CA ALA A 153 -18.01 5.44 1.96
C ALA A 153 -17.29 6.79 2.16
N LEU A 154 -15.98 6.76 2.48
CA LEU A 154 -15.17 7.97 2.63
C LEU A 154 -15.10 8.77 1.33
N THR A 155 -14.97 8.10 0.19
CA THR A 155 -14.95 8.77 -1.12
C THR A 155 -16.29 9.43 -1.43
N ALA A 156 -17.39 8.75 -1.16
CA ALA A 156 -18.73 9.31 -1.35
C ALA A 156 -18.97 10.53 -0.46
N VAL A 157 -18.65 10.45 0.83
CA VAL A 157 -18.74 11.58 1.77
C VAL A 157 -17.85 12.73 1.31
N GLY A 158 -16.62 12.42 0.90
CA GLY A 158 -15.67 13.40 0.40
C GLY A 158 -16.16 14.10 -0.88
N ALA A 159 -16.76 13.35 -1.81
CA ALA A 159 -17.32 13.91 -3.03
C ALA A 159 -18.50 14.87 -2.74
N VAL A 160 -19.43 14.47 -1.85
CA VAL A 160 -20.54 15.33 -1.43
C VAL A 160 -20.04 16.60 -0.75
N ALA A 161 -19.06 16.48 0.14
CA ALA A 161 -18.46 17.63 0.82
C ALA A 161 -17.78 18.58 -0.17
N GLU A 162 -17.08 18.04 -1.18
CA GLU A 162 -16.42 18.83 -2.23
C GLU A 162 -17.43 19.57 -3.11
N VAL A 163 -18.54 18.91 -3.50
CA VAL A 163 -19.62 19.56 -4.28
C VAL A 163 -20.24 20.70 -3.49
N ARG A 164 -20.52 20.51 -2.19
CA ARG A 164 -21.03 21.56 -1.31
C ARG A 164 -20.07 22.74 -1.21
N ARG A 165 -18.78 22.47 -1.06
CA ARG A 165 -17.74 23.51 -0.97
C ARG A 165 -17.63 24.36 -2.23
N ARG A 166 -17.89 23.78 -3.40
CA ARG A 166 -17.83 24.50 -4.69
C ARG A 166 -19.09 25.32 -5.00
N ARG A 167 -20.19 25.04 -4.31
CA ARG A 167 -21.48 25.73 -4.52
C ARG A 167 -21.70 26.91 -3.56
N GLY A 168 -21.00 26.99 -2.45
CA GLY A 168 -21.02 28.10 -1.50
C GLY A 168 -19.83 29.02 -1.68
#